data_5de158bd96eca0aae4245c0b5bf5a31a
#
_entry.id   5de158bd96eca0aae4245c0b5bf5a31a
#
_cell.length_a   1.000
_cell.length_b   1.000
_cell.length_c   1.000
_cell.angle_alpha   90.00
_cell.angle_beta   90.00
_cell.angle_gamma   90.00
#
_symmetry.space_group_name_H-M   'P 1'
#
loop_
_entity.id
_entity.type
_entity.pdbx_description
1 polymer ?
#
loop_
_entity_poly.entity_id
_entity_poly.type
_entity_poly.pdbx_seq_one_letter_code
_entity_poly.pdbx_strand_id
1 'polypeptide(L)'
;MLNEALKQIRVFHQIKQVELANELGISKSYLSEIESNKKAVSMDLLEKYADYFSVPASSLMMFSENIGAAKRSDKLRLKCANKIVKAMEWISARNETEAKT
;
A
#
# COMPACT_ATOMS: atom_id res chain seq x y z
N MET A 1 -4.02 10.13 1.04
CA MET A 1 -4.75 8.97 0.52
C MET A 1 -3.82 7.89 0.03
N LEU A 2 -2.98 8.16 -0.96
CA LEU A 2 -1.98 7.19 -1.41
C LEU A 2 -1.00 6.82 -0.28
N ASN A 3 -0.56 7.79 0.49
CA ASN A 3 0.31 7.59 1.64
C ASN A 3 -0.27 6.56 2.62
N GLU A 4 -1.55 6.68 2.90
CA GLU A 4 -2.25 5.77 3.79
C GLU A 4 -2.38 4.37 3.20
N ALA A 5 -2.63 4.28 1.90
CA ALA A 5 -2.70 3.00 1.20
C ALA A 5 -1.36 2.25 1.29
N LEU A 6 -0.26 2.94 1.10
CA LEU A 6 1.07 2.36 1.20
C LEU A 6 1.36 1.84 2.61
N LYS A 7 0.96 2.59 3.62
CA LYS A 7 1.08 2.14 5.02
C LYS A 7 0.25 0.87 5.26
N GLN A 8 -0.98 0.84 4.78
CA GLN A 8 -1.87 -0.32 4.97
C GLN A 8 -1.31 -1.57 4.30
N ILE A 9 -0.74 -1.43 3.12
CA ILE A 9 -0.12 -2.57 2.43
C ILE A 9 1.04 -3.12 3.25
N ARG A 10 1.90 -2.24 3.78
CA ARG A 10 3.02 -2.65 4.63
C ARG A 10 2.53 -3.39 5.88
N VAL A 11 1.56 -2.80 6.58
CA VAL A 11 1.01 -3.38 7.81
C VAL A 11 0.34 -4.73 7.52
N PHE A 12 -0.39 -4.82 6.43
CA PHE A 12 -1.05 -6.07 6.02
C PHE A 12 -0.04 -7.20 5.83
N HIS A 13 1.11 -6.91 5.25
CA HIS A 13 2.18 -7.88 5.05
C HIS A 13 3.05 -8.08 6.28
N GLN A 14 2.74 -7.41 7.40
CA GLN A 14 3.47 -7.54 8.66
C GLN A 14 4.96 -7.20 8.52
N ILE A 15 5.27 -6.19 7.72
CA ILE A 15 6.63 -5.75 7.48
C ILE A 15 6.90 -4.51 8.35
N LYS A 16 8.03 -4.49 9.04
CA LYS A 16 8.42 -3.33 9.84
C LYS A 16 8.90 -2.20 8.94
N GLN A 17 8.70 -0.94 9.40
CA GLN A 17 9.16 0.23 8.64
C GLN A 17 10.64 0.15 8.28
N VAL A 18 11.49 -0.24 9.22
CA VAL A 18 12.92 -0.32 8.98
C VAL A 18 13.27 -1.36 7.92
N GLU A 19 12.58 -2.49 7.92
CA GLU A 19 12.78 -3.54 6.91
C GLU A 19 12.39 -3.05 5.52
N LEU A 20 11.20 -2.46 5.39
CA LEU A 20 10.73 -1.97 4.11
C LEU A 20 11.61 -0.82 3.60
N ALA A 21 12.01 0.10 4.46
CA ALA A 21 12.89 1.20 4.09
C ALA A 21 14.21 0.68 3.50
N ASN A 22 14.81 -0.34 4.14
CA ASN A 22 16.02 -0.97 3.63
C ASN A 22 15.81 -1.59 2.25
N GLU A 23 14.70 -2.31 2.07
CA GLU A 23 14.39 -2.96 0.79
C GLU A 23 14.12 -1.95 -0.33
N LEU A 24 13.53 -0.81 0.02
CA LEU A 24 13.25 0.26 -0.96
C LEU A 24 14.45 1.19 -1.18
N GLY A 25 15.51 1.04 -0.39
CA GLY A 25 16.70 1.89 -0.51
C GLY A 25 16.47 3.32 -0.01
N ILE A 26 15.60 3.51 0.97
CA ILE A 26 15.31 4.82 1.55
C ILE A 26 15.53 4.77 3.06
N SER A 27 15.57 5.94 3.71
CA SER A 27 15.72 6.00 5.15
C SER A 27 14.39 5.67 5.83
N LYS A 28 14.47 5.14 7.05
CA LYS A 28 13.29 4.90 7.90
C LYS A 28 12.54 6.20 8.15
N SER A 29 13.29 7.31 8.39
CA SER A 29 12.69 8.62 8.62
C SER A 29 11.87 9.09 7.42
N TYR A 30 12.39 8.90 6.22
CA TYR A 30 11.65 9.24 5.00
C TYR A 30 10.39 8.41 4.88
N LEU A 31 10.48 7.10 5.08
CA LEU A 31 9.31 6.23 5.02
C LEU A 31 8.26 6.63 6.06
N SER A 32 8.69 6.95 7.28
CA SER A 32 7.79 7.43 8.33
C SER A 32 7.06 8.71 7.92
N GLU A 33 7.77 9.65 7.29
CA GLU A 33 7.17 10.89 6.80
C GLU A 33 6.16 10.64 5.68
N ILE A 34 6.46 9.70 4.79
CA ILE A 34 5.52 9.29 3.74
C ILE A 34 4.25 8.69 4.37
N GLU A 35 4.40 7.76 5.29
CA GLU A 35 3.26 7.07 5.91
C GLU A 35 2.42 7.99 6.81
N SER A 36 3.02 9.03 7.37
CA SER A 36 2.30 10.01 8.20
C SER A 36 1.72 11.17 7.40
N ASN A 37 1.81 11.12 6.08
CA ASN A 37 1.31 12.14 5.17
C ASN A 37 2.02 13.49 5.28
N LYS A 38 3.26 13.49 5.77
CA LYS A 38 4.09 14.70 5.84
C LYS A 38 4.80 15.00 4.54
N LYS A 39 4.98 13.99 3.68
CA LYS A 39 5.57 14.14 2.35
C LYS A 39 4.74 13.42 1.32
N ALA A 40 4.70 13.96 0.11
CA ALA A 40 3.98 13.35 -1.00
C ALA A 40 4.73 12.14 -1.53
N VAL A 41 4.00 11.15 -2.03
CA VAL A 41 4.57 9.98 -2.69
C VAL A 41 5.00 10.37 -4.10
N SER A 42 6.28 10.18 -4.42
CA SER A 42 6.78 10.39 -5.77
C SER A 42 6.46 9.17 -6.66
N MET A 43 6.47 9.39 -7.99
CA MET A 43 6.30 8.27 -8.92
C MET A 43 7.41 7.24 -8.77
N ASP A 44 8.63 7.70 -8.52
CA ASP A 44 9.78 6.81 -8.29
C ASP A 44 9.55 5.91 -7.09
N LEU A 45 9.07 6.47 -6.00
CA LEU A 45 8.77 5.69 -4.79
C LEU A 45 7.61 4.73 -5.03
N LEU A 46 6.58 5.17 -5.75
CA LEU A 46 5.44 4.32 -6.10
C LEU A 46 5.89 3.11 -6.93
N GLU A 47 6.79 3.31 -7.88
CA GLU A 47 7.35 2.22 -8.68
C GLU A 47 8.15 1.25 -7.82
N LYS A 48 8.89 1.74 -6.84
CA LYS A 48 9.62 0.88 -5.90
C LYS A 48 8.68 0.00 -5.10
N TYR A 49 7.56 0.55 -4.63
CA TYR A 49 6.52 -0.24 -3.97
C TYR A 49 5.93 -1.28 -4.90
N ALA A 50 5.61 -0.87 -6.13
CA ALA A 50 5.03 -1.77 -7.12
C ALA A 50 5.97 -2.95 -7.41
N ASP A 51 7.25 -2.69 -7.55
CA ASP A 51 8.25 -3.74 -7.79
C ASP A 51 8.40 -4.65 -6.58
N TYR A 52 8.48 -4.07 -5.40
CA TYR A 52 8.66 -4.86 -4.17
C TYR A 52 7.47 -5.78 -3.90
N PHE A 53 6.26 -5.28 -4.04
CA PHE A 53 5.06 -6.07 -3.81
C PHE A 53 4.58 -6.82 -5.04
N SER A 54 5.27 -6.66 -6.17
CA SER A 54 4.97 -7.35 -7.44
C SER A 54 3.55 -7.09 -7.93
N VAL A 55 3.11 -5.84 -7.86
CA VAL A 55 1.80 -5.40 -8.32
C VAL A 55 1.96 -4.17 -9.22
N PRO A 56 1.02 -3.95 -10.16
CA PRO A 56 1.05 -2.72 -10.96
C PRO A 56 0.81 -1.48 -10.09
N ALA A 57 1.49 -0.37 -10.43
CA ALA A 57 1.28 0.90 -9.74
C ALA A 57 -0.18 1.34 -9.77
N SER A 58 -0.91 1.03 -10.85
CA SER A 58 -2.33 1.31 -10.97
C SER A 58 -3.17 0.63 -9.88
N SER A 59 -2.78 -0.56 -9.44
CA SER A 59 -3.46 -1.26 -8.35
C SER A 59 -3.30 -0.53 -7.02
N LEU A 60 -2.12 0.04 -6.78
CA LEU A 60 -1.86 0.84 -5.59
C LEU A 60 -2.72 2.11 -5.58
N MET A 61 -2.85 2.75 -6.74
CA MET A 61 -3.68 3.94 -6.90
C MET A 61 -5.16 3.63 -6.68
N MET A 62 -5.64 2.51 -7.23
CA MET A 62 -7.02 2.06 -7.04
C MET A 62 -7.32 1.78 -5.57
N PHE A 63 -6.39 1.15 -4.86
CA PHE A 63 -6.49 0.89 -3.44
C PHE A 63 -6.60 2.21 -2.65
N SER A 64 -5.81 3.21 -3.03
CA SER A 64 -5.84 4.55 -2.45
C SER A 64 -7.23 5.21 -2.60
N GLU A 65 -7.84 5.09 -3.78
CA GLU A 65 -9.17 5.63 -4.04
C GLU A 65 -10.23 4.97 -3.15
N ASN A 66 -10.15 3.66 -2.97
CA ASN A 66 -11.08 2.92 -2.12
C ASN A 66 -10.98 3.34 -0.66
N ILE A 67 -9.78 3.57 -0.14
CA ILE A 67 -9.57 4.10 1.21
C ILE A 67 -10.20 5.49 1.33
N GLY A 68 -10.00 6.34 0.33
CA GLY A 68 -10.58 7.68 0.31
C GLY A 68 -12.11 7.66 0.33
N ALA A 69 -12.71 6.80 -0.47
CA ALA A 69 -14.16 6.65 -0.50
C ALA A 69 -14.71 6.13 0.83
N ALA A 70 -14.00 5.22 1.48
CA ALA A 70 -14.41 4.64 2.76
C ALA A 70 -14.53 5.68 3.87
N LYS A 71 -13.79 6.79 3.77
CA LYS A 71 -13.82 7.87 4.77
C LYS A 71 -15.00 8.83 4.62
N ARG A 72 -15.78 8.72 3.53
CA ARG A 72 -16.82 9.70 3.21
C ARG A 72 -18.17 9.43 3.88
N SER A 73 -18.53 8.17 4.09
CA SER A 73 -19.77 7.81 4.80
C SER A 73 -19.68 6.38 5.33
N ASP A 74 -20.44 6.08 6.40
CA ASP A 74 -20.45 4.74 7.01
C ASP A 74 -20.97 3.67 6.06
N LYS A 75 -21.98 4.02 5.24
CA LYS A 75 -22.55 3.09 4.27
C LYS A 75 -21.57 2.76 3.15
N LEU A 76 -20.88 3.76 2.66
CA LEU A 76 -19.79 3.60 1.71
C LEU A 76 -18.59 2.90 2.36
N ARG A 77 -18.35 3.15 3.63
CA ARG A 77 -17.28 2.53 4.39
C ARG A 77 -17.37 1.01 4.39
N LEU A 78 -18.53 0.46 4.71
CA LEU A 78 -18.74 -0.98 4.72
C LEU A 78 -18.57 -1.59 3.33
N LYS A 79 -19.12 -0.92 2.32
CA LYS A 79 -19.02 -1.36 0.94
C LYS A 79 -17.58 -1.30 0.43
N CYS A 80 -16.86 -0.24 0.76
CA CYS A 80 -15.45 -0.07 0.36
C CYS A 80 -14.50 -0.93 1.18
N ALA A 81 -14.83 -1.23 2.45
CA ALA A 81 -14.01 -2.11 3.27
C ALA A 81 -13.88 -3.49 2.63
N ASN A 82 -14.96 -4.02 2.06
CA ASN A 82 -14.91 -5.30 1.36
C ASN A 82 -14.01 -5.25 0.13
N LYS A 83 -14.03 -4.14 -0.60
CA LYS A 83 -13.15 -3.96 -1.77
C LYS A 83 -11.68 -3.85 -1.35
N ILE A 84 -11.42 -3.17 -0.24
CA ILE A 84 -10.06 -3.04 0.30
C ILE A 84 -9.52 -4.41 0.71
N VAL A 85 -10.33 -5.19 1.43
CA VAL A 85 -9.95 -6.55 1.84
C VAL A 85 -9.68 -7.42 0.62
N LYS A 86 -10.54 -7.37 -0.39
CA LYS A 86 -10.34 -8.12 -1.63
C LYS A 86 -9.07 -7.72 -2.36
N ALA A 87 -8.78 -6.43 -2.40
CA ALA A 87 -7.54 -5.93 -3.02
C ALA A 87 -6.31 -6.45 -2.29
N MET A 88 -6.35 -6.44 -0.96
CA MET A 88 -5.27 -6.97 -0.13
C MET A 88 -5.09 -8.47 -0.31
N GLU A 89 -6.19 -9.21 -0.37
CA GLU A 89 -6.16 -10.65 -0.64
C GLU A 89 -5.55 -10.94 -2.01
N TRP A 90 -5.94 -10.17 -3.00
CA TRP A 90 -5.39 -10.31 -4.35
C TRP A 90 -3.88 -10.05 -4.38
N ILE A 91 -3.42 -8.99 -3.70
CA ILE A 91 -1.99 -8.66 -3.62
C ILE A 91 -1.24 -9.80 -2.91
N SER A 92 -1.78 -10.29 -1.79
CA SER A 92 -1.20 -11.38 -1.03
C SER A 92 -1.11 -12.68 -1.85
N ALA A 93 -2.21 -13.04 -2.51
CA ALA A 93 -2.26 -14.24 -3.36
C ALA A 93 -1.26 -14.15 -4.51
N ARG A 94 -1.11 -12.97 -5.10
CA ARG A 94 -0.15 -12.75 -6.17
C ARG A 94 1.28 -12.89 -5.68
N ASN A 95 1.58 -12.37 -4.50
CA ASN A 95 2.92 -12.51 -3.90
C ASN A 95 3.22 -13.97 -3.57
N GLU A 96 2.26 -14.71 -3.04
CA GLU A 96 2.40 -16.13 -2.77
C GLU A 96 2.67 -16.92 -4.05
N THR A 97 1.95 -16.61 -5.12
CA THR A 97 2.14 -17.25 -6.41
C THR A 97 3.55 -17.01 -6.94
N GLU A 98 4.05 -15.80 -6.84
CA GLU A 98 5.39 -15.46 -7.28
C GLU A 98 6.46 -16.10 -6.40
N ALA A 99 6.21 -16.20 -5.10
CA ALA A 99 7.14 -16.85 -4.18
C ALA A 99 7.29 -18.34 -4.47
N LYS A 100 6.30 -18.97 -5.07
CA LYS A 100 6.33 -20.40 -5.43
C LYS A 100 7.04 -20.68 -6.75
N THR A 101 7.22 -19.67 -7.55
CA THR A 101 7.93 -19.81 -8.83
C THR A 101 9.39 -19.48 -8.70
#